data_cf390ec888de72f748565b48d3ebc36a
#
_entry.id   cf390ec888de72f748565b48d3ebc36a
#
_cell.length_a   1.000
_cell.length_b   1.000
_cell.length_c   1.000
_cell.angle_alpha   90.00
_cell.angle_beta   90.00
_cell.angle_gamma   90.00
#
_symmetry.space_group_name_H-M   'P 1'
#
loop_
_entity.id
_entity.type
_entity.pdbx_description
1 polymer ?
#
loop_
_entity_poly.entity_id
_entity_poly.type
_entity_poly.pdbx_seq_one_letter_code
_entity_poly.pdbx_strand_id
1 'polypeptide(L)'
;YVLAIRALWDAWQHERPVSHRSAHYEITLNVPVFTPAPLDCPLPPLHLAGVNPYMCQVAGEVADALRTHPVCTASYIEAVMRPAIVRGAAKAGRDPAAIGIGVAPLVATGPDDATLARKVEDIRGRIAFYGSTPAYAACFAHHGLDDLARDLNRLSREQRWPDMAALIDDEVLDLFAVVGLHRDIVAKIRARYASVASLIEFSIPVHDDEDAARLAEMVRALRAP
;
A
#
# COMPACT_ATOMS: atom_id res chain seq x y z
N TYR A 1 19.50 -5.18 -1.42
CA TYR A 1 19.22 -3.94 -0.69
C TYR A 1 18.71 -4.20 0.73
N VAL A 2 17.52 -4.83 0.92
CA VAL A 2 16.91 -5.06 2.24
C VAL A 2 17.85 -5.83 3.19
N LEU A 3 18.48 -6.89 2.72
CA LEU A 3 19.44 -7.66 3.53
C LEU A 3 20.65 -6.81 3.95
N ALA A 4 21.11 -5.90 3.10
CA ALA A 4 22.18 -4.97 3.42
C ALA A 4 21.77 -3.97 4.51
N ILE A 5 20.54 -3.42 4.43
CA ILE A 5 19.99 -2.56 5.50
C ILE A 5 19.89 -3.33 6.82
N ARG A 6 19.34 -4.56 6.80
CA ARG A 6 19.22 -5.38 8.02
C ARG A 6 20.58 -5.64 8.66
N ALA A 7 21.58 -5.98 7.85
CA ALA A 7 22.93 -6.23 8.37
C ALA A 7 23.55 -4.98 9.01
N LEU A 8 23.30 -3.81 8.41
CA LEU A 8 23.78 -2.53 8.95
C LEU A 8 23.07 -2.16 10.25
N TRP A 9 21.73 -2.23 10.27
CA TRP A 9 20.93 -1.92 11.46
C TRP A 9 21.23 -2.88 12.62
N ASP A 10 21.40 -4.16 12.33
CA ASP A 10 21.75 -5.16 13.31
C ASP A 10 23.15 -4.89 13.93
N ALA A 11 24.14 -4.50 13.09
CA ALA A 11 25.46 -4.12 13.57
C ALA A 11 25.41 -2.87 14.47
N TRP A 12 24.62 -1.86 14.12
CA TRP A 12 24.44 -0.66 14.93
C TRP A 12 23.71 -0.95 16.24
N GLN A 13 22.62 -1.72 16.19
CA GLN A 13 21.82 -2.07 17.37
C GLN A 13 22.62 -2.86 18.43
N HIS A 14 23.59 -3.65 17.99
CA HIS A 14 24.38 -4.50 18.89
C HIS A 14 25.83 -4.03 19.03
N GLU A 15 26.16 -2.82 18.59
CA GLU A 15 27.48 -2.19 18.67
C GLU A 15 28.62 -3.11 18.18
N ARG A 16 28.41 -3.78 17.05
CA ARG A 16 29.38 -4.73 16.49
C ARG A 16 29.84 -4.31 15.07
N PRO A 17 31.00 -4.81 14.61
CA PRO A 17 31.45 -4.55 13.26
C PRO A 17 30.43 -5.01 12.21
N VAL A 18 30.14 -4.17 11.21
CA VAL A 18 29.34 -4.58 10.08
C VAL A 18 30.15 -5.46 9.13
N SER A 19 29.58 -6.55 8.67
CA SER A 19 30.18 -7.43 7.66
C SER A 19 29.06 -7.99 6.77
N HIS A 20 28.79 -7.30 5.68
CA HIS A 20 27.82 -7.75 4.67
C HIS A 20 28.47 -7.76 3.30
N ARG A 21 28.45 -8.92 2.63
CA ARG A 21 28.93 -9.10 1.26
C ARG A 21 27.87 -9.82 0.43
N SER A 22 27.54 -9.25 -0.71
CA SER A 22 26.60 -9.82 -1.68
C SER A 22 27.04 -9.46 -3.10
N ALA A 23 26.31 -9.92 -4.11
CA ALA A 23 26.61 -9.60 -5.51
C ALA A 23 26.53 -8.08 -5.82
N HIS A 24 25.82 -7.29 -5.00
CA HIS A 24 25.54 -5.89 -5.27
C HIS A 24 25.98 -4.92 -4.17
N TYR A 25 26.24 -5.43 -2.96
CA TYR A 25 26.61 -4.61 -1.81
C TYR A 25 27.75 -5.24 -1.04
N GLU A 26 28.76 -4.43 -0.76
CA GLU A 26 29.81 -4.74 0.18
C GLU A 26 29.85 -3.63 1.26
N ILE A 27 29.49 -3.98 2.49
CA ILE A 27 29.46 -3.06 3.61
C ILE A 27 30.28 -3.69 4.73
N THR A 28 31.52 -3.20 4.91
CA THR A 28 32.50 -3.76 5.83
C THR A 28 33.15 -2.69 6.71
N LEU A 29 32.74 -1.42 6.54
CA LEU A 29 33.23 -0.29 7.30
C LEU A 29 32.09 0.34 8.10
N ASN A 30 32.28 0.45 9.41
CA ASN A 30 31.41 1.19 10.32
C ASN A 30 32.20 2.41 10.85
N VAL A 31 31.79 3.60 10.42
CA VAL A 31 32.48 4.86 10.79
C VAL A 31 31.77 5.46 12.00
N PRO A 32 32.45 5.63 13.17
CA PRO A 32 31.80 6.07 14.39
C PRO A 32 30.97 7.35 14.26
N VAL A 33 31.45 8.33 13.49
CA VAL A 33 30.74 9.62 13.30
C VAL A 33 29.40 9.47 12.56
N PHE A 34 29.17 8.36 11.82
CA PHE A 34 27.94 8.06 11.11
C PHE A 34 27.14 6.91 11.73
N THR A 35 27.61 6.37 12.85
CA THR A 35 26.97 5.27 13.55
C THR A 35 26.04 5.84 14.61
N PRO A 36 24.71 5.66 14.46
CA PRO A 36 23.78 6.08 15.52
C PRO A 36 23.93 5.22 16.78
N ALA A 37 23.52 5.75 17.91
CA ALA A 37 23.38 4.96 19.11
C ALA A 37 22.29 3.87 18.93
N PRO A 38 22.41 2.73 19.65
CA PRO A 38 21.35 1.74 19.70
C PRO A 38 20.01 2.36 20.12
N LEU A 39 18.92 1.82 19.57
CA LEU A 39 17.56 2.23 19.93
C LEU A 39 17.15 1.54 21.24
N ASP A 40 16.41 2.25 22.10
CA ASP A 40 15.75 1.69 23.30
C ASP A 40 14.47 0.91 22.98
N CYS A 41 14.20 0.67 21.70
CA CYS A 41 13.02 -0.05 21.20
C CYS A 41 13.43 -1.01 20.07
N PRO A 42 12.56 -1.95 19.68
CA PRO A 42 12.81 -2.83 18.54
C PRO A 42 13.09 -2.06 17.26
N LEU A 43 13.95 -2.62 16.40
CA LEU A 43 14.21 -2.05 15.07
C LEU A 43 12.92 -1.88 14.28
N PRO A 44 12.79 -0.80 13.51
CA PRO A 44 11.61 -0.58 12.67
C PRO A 44 11.40 -1.73 11.68
N PRO A 45 10.16 -2.16 11.43
CA PRO A 45 9.88 -3.15 10.40
C PRO A 45 10.17 -2.58 9.01
N LEU A 46 10.76 -3.40 8.14
CA LEU A 46 11.03 -3.06 6.75
C LEU A 46 9.86 -3.47 5.85
N HIS A 47 9.18 -2.49 5.31
CA HIS A 47 8.09 -2.71 4.35
C HIS A 47 8.61 -2.51 2.92
N LEU A 48 8.30 -3.44 2.01
CA LEU A 48 8.53 -3.30 0.59
C LEU A 48 7.24 -2.94 -0.14
N ALA A 49 7.32 -1.94 -1.02
CA ALA A 49 6.22 -1.64 -1.93
C ALA A 49 6.19 -2.67 -3.07
N GLY A 50 5.00 -3.12 -3.45
CA GLY A 50 4.82 -4.04 -4.56
C GLY A 50 3.40 -4.06 -5.07
N VAL A 51 3.27 -4.39 -6.37
CA VAL A 51 1.99 -4.56 -7.06
C VAL A 51 1.96 -5.93 -7.73
N ASN A 52 3.00 -6.24 -8.50
CA ASN A 52 3.08 -7.44 -9.31
C ASN A 52 3.71 -8.62 -8.54
N PRO A 53 3.41 -9.87 -8.94
CA PRO A 53 3.80 -11.08 -8.20
C PRO A 53 5.28 -11.18 -7.86
N TYR A 54 6.18 -10.70 -8.72
CA TYR A 54 7.61 -10.76 -8.47
C TYR A 54 8.02 -9.97 -7.21
N MET A 55 7.58 -8.71 -7.09
CA MET A 55 7.89 -7.91 -5.89
C MET A 55 7.18 -8.40 -4.64
N CYS A 56 5.98 -8.98 -4.79
CA CYS A 56 5.29 -9.64 -3.68
C CYS A 56 6.08 -10.87 -3.19
N GLN A 57 6.64 -11.67 -4.10
CA GLN A 57 7.52 -12.77 -3.75
C GLN A 57 8.78 -12.27 -3.04
N VAL A 58 9.44 -11.23 -3.57
CA VAL A 58 10.62 -10.63 -2.91
C VAL A 58 10.27 -10.14 -1.50
N ALA A 59 9.11 -9.50 -1.31
CA ALA A 59 8.66 -9.11 0.03
C ALA A 59 8.55 -10.33 0.95
N GLY A 60 7.98 -11.44 0.47
CA GLY A 60 7.95 -12.72 1.19
C GLY A 60 9.34 -13.22 1.60
N GLU A 61 10.34 -13.06 0.73
CA GLU A 61 11.70 -13.51 1.00
C GLU A 61 12.40 -12.67 2.08
N VAL A 62 12.22 -11.34 2.10
CA VAL A 62 13.11 -10.46 2.86
C VAL A 62 12.46 -9.37 3.70
N ALA A 63 11.18 -9.04 3.49
CA ALA A 63 10.51 -7.93 4.18
C ALA A 63 9.71 -8.37 5.40
N ASP A 64 9.37 -7.44 6.29
CA ASP A 64 8.44 -7.67 7.40
C ASP A 64 6.99 -7.47 6.95
N ALA A 65 6.77 -6.64 5.93
CA ALA A 65 5.48 -6.47 5.29
C ALA A 65 5.60 -6.07 3.83
N LEU A 66 4.55 -6.39 3.06
CA LEU A 66 4.30 -5.82 1.75
C LEU A 66 3.40 -4.58 1.91
N ARG A 67 3.78 -3.45 1.33
CA ARG A 67 2.93 -2.28 1.16
C ARG A 67 2.32 -2.31 -0.24
N THR A 68 1.00 -2.41 -0.32
CA THR A 68 0.30 -2.47 -1.60
C THR A 68 0.08 -1.09 -2.19
N HIS A 69 -0.12 -1.03 -3.50
CA HIS A 69 -0.57 0.20 -4.15
C HIS A 69 -2.10 0.39 -3.96
N PRO A 70 -2.63 1.62 -3.92
CA PRO A 70 -4.07 1.88 -3.74
C PRO A 70 -5.01 1.20 -4.73
N VAL A 71 -4.55 0.83 -5.94
CA VAL A 71 -5.34 0.06 -6.92
C VAL A 71 -5.35 -1.45 -6.68
N CYS A 72 -4.62 -1.95 -5.68
CA CYS A 72 -4.68 -3.36 -5.31
C CYS A 72 -5.95 -3.61 -4.48
N THR A 73 -6.97 -4.14 -5.11
CA THR A 73 -8.23 -4.49 -4.44
C THR A 73 -8.02 -5.66 -3.47
N ALA A 74 -8.92 -5.83 -2.50
CA ALA A 74 -8.88 -6.96 -1.57
C ALA A 74 -8.85 -8.31 -2.31
N SER A 75 -9.62 -8.45 -3.39
CA SER A 75 -9.65 -9.63 -4.25
C SER A 75 -8.31 -9.88 -4.95
N TYR A 76 -7.65 -8.83 -5.48
CA TYR A 76 -6.33 -8.95 -6.10
C TYR A 76 -5.26 -9.32 -5.07
N ILE A 77 -5.32 -8.74 -3.87
CA ILE A 77 -4.42 -9.08 -2.77
C ILE A 77 -4.53 -10.57 -2.43
N GLU A 78 -5.74 -11.08 -2.27
CA GLU A 78 -5.97 -12.47 -1.89
C GLU A 78 -5.60 -13.46 -3.00
N ALA A 79 -6.02 -13.18 -4.24
CA ALA A 79 -5.86 -14.12 -5.35
C ALA A 79 -4.45 -14.10 -5.98
N VAL A 80 -3.74 -12.96 -5.93
CA VAL A 80 -2.48 -12.79 -6.67
C VAL A 80 -1.30 -12.50 -5.74
N MET A 81 -1.46 -11.52 -4.84
CA MET A 81 -0.33 -11.03 -4.04
C MET A 81 0.00 -11.99 -2.89
N ARG A 82 -0.99 -12.47 -2.12
CA ARG A 82 -0.78 -13.39 -1.00
C ARG A 82 -0.12 -14.71 -1.44
N PRO A 83 -0.54 -15.40 -2.52
CA PRO A 83 0.17 -16.59 -2.99
C PRO A 83 1.62 -16.31 -3.39
N ALA A 84 1.92 -15.11 -3.91
CA ALA A 84 3.29 -14.75 -4.25
C ALA A 84 4.16 -14.51 -2.99
N ILE A 85 3.60 -13.87 -1.95
CA ILE A 85 4.26 -13.72 -0.64
C ILE A 85 4.56 -15.10 -0.04
N VAL A 86 3.58 -16.02 -0.07
CA VAL A 86 3.75 -17.39 0.46
C VAL A 86 4.89 -18.11 -0.25
N ARG A 87 4.96 -18.03 -1.59
CA ARG A 87 6.08 -18.62 -2.35
C ARG A 87 7.43 -18.02 -1.95
N GLY A 88 7.49 -16.70 -1.76
CA GLY A 88 8.72 -16.02 -1.32
C GLY A 88 9.14 -16.43 0.09
N ALA A 89 8.20 -16.49 1.02
CA ALA A 89 8.43 -16.94 2.39
C ALA A 89 8.95 -18.39 2.43
N ALA A 90 8.32 -19.29 1.68
CA ALA A 90 8.74 -20.68 1.59
C ALA A 90 10.18 -20.81 1.04
N LYS A 91 10.51 -20.05 -0.01
CA LYS A 91 11.87 -20.03 -0.59
C LYS A 91 12.93 -19.58 0.43
N ALA A 92 12.58 -18.69 1.34
CA ALA A 92 13.47 -18.15 2.37
C ALA A 92 13.37 -18.88 3.71
N GLY A 93 12.56 -19.94 3.82
CA GLY A 93 12.35 -20.69 5.07
C GLY A 93 11.65 -19.85 6.16
N ARG A 94 10.81 -18.87 5.77
CA ARG A 94 10.10 -17.98 6.68
C ARG A 94 8.63 -18.39 6.82
N ASP A 95 8.05 -18.08 7.96
CA ASP A 95 6.60 -18.21 8.16
C ASP A 95 5.85 -17.11 7.37
N PRO A 96 5.00 -17.44 6.39
CA PRO A 96 4.23 -16.47 5.65
C PRO A 96 3.23 -15.68 6.51
N ALA A 97 2.78 -16.27 7.65
CA ALA A 97 1.87 -15.58 8.57
C ALA A 97 2.54 -14.41 9.31
N ALA A 98 3.87 -14.42 9.42
CA ALA A 98 4.65 -13.34 10.02
C ALA A 98 4.83 -12.14 9.07
N ILE A 99 4.40 -12.23 7.81
CA ILE A 99 4.60 -11.17 6.81
C ILE A 99 3.31 -10.37 6.69
N GLY A 100 3.37 -9.11 7.14
CA GLY A 100 2.23 -8.21 7.09
C GLY A 100 1.85 -7.76 5.68
N ILE A 101 0.60 -7.35 5.51
CA ILE A 101 0.12 -6.65 4.30
C ILE A 101 -0.44 -5.31 4.72
N GLY A 102 0.20 -4.24 4.27
CA GLY A 102 -0.23 -2.87 4.47
C GLY A 102 -1.00 -2.36 3.25
N VAL A 103 -2.20 -1.82 3.47
CA VAL A 103 -3.03 -1.22 2.43
C VAL A 103 -3.21 0.27 2.65
N ALA A 104 -3.23 1.02 1.55
CA ALA A 104 -3.57 2.45 1.52
C ALA A 104 -4.74 2.63 0.54
N PRO A 105 -5.98 2.31 0.95
CA PRO A 105 -7.12 2.28 0.04
C PRO A 105 -7.43 3.65 -0.55
N LEU A 106 -7.97 3.68 -1.76
CA LEU A 106 -8.64 4.87 -2.27
C LEU A 106 -9.92 5.08 -1.48
N VAL A 107 -10.06 6.25 -0.88
CA VAL A 107 -11.21 6.58 -0.03
C VAL A 107 -11.81 7.91 -0.47
N ALA A 108 -13.10 7.89 -0.83
CA ALA A 108 -13.91 9.09 -0.95
C ALA A 108 -14.78 9.23 0.30
N THR A 109 -14.54 10.26 1.11
CA THR A 109 -15.32 10.50 2.34
C THR A 109 -15.48 11.98 2.61
N GLY A 110 -16.57 12.34 3.26
CA GLY A 110 -16.90 13.71 3.63
C GLY A 110 -17.92 13.77 4.76
N PRO A 111 -18.08 14.94 5.41
CA PRO A 111 -19.07 15.13 6.47
C PRO A 111 -20.51 15.13 5.93
N ASP A 112 -20.68 15.49 4.64
CA ASP A 112 -21.98 15.64 3.96
C ASP A 112 -21.90 15.12 2.51
N ASP A 113 -23.09 14.98 1.89
CA ASP A 113 -23.23 14.44 0.52
C ASP A 113 -22.57 15.34 -0.54
N ALA A 114 -22.58 16.67 -0.37
CA ALA A 114 -21.99 17.58 -1.33
C ALA A 114 -20.46 17.48 -1.33
N THR A 115 -19.86 17.34 -0.17
CA THR A 115 -18.41 17.11 -0.03
C THR A 115 -18.06 15.73 -0.53
N LEU A 116 -18.86 14.70 -0.22
CA LEU A 116 -18.66 13.35 -0.70
C LEU A 116 -18.67 13.28 -2.23
N ALA A 117 -19.65 13.93 -2.89
CA ALA A 117 -19.74 13.96 -4.34
C ALA A 117 -18.46 14.53 -5.00
N ARG A 118 -17.92 15.65 -4.48
CA ARG A 118 -16.65 16.20 -4.97
C ARG A 118 -15.49 15.23 -4.80
N LYS A 119 -15.42 14.54 -3.64
CA LYS A 119 -14.38 13.54 -3.37
C LYS A 119 -14.49 12.32 -4.27
N VAL A 120 -15.69 11.91 -4.64
CA VAL A 120 -15.93 10.84 -5.62
C VAL A 120 -15.31 11.20 -6.97
N GLU A 121 -15.54 12.42 -7.46
CA GLU A 121 -14.95 12.86 -8.73
C GLU A 121 -13.41 12.91 -8.68
N ASP A 122 -12.83 13.39 -7.57
CA ASP A 122 -11.38 13.34 -7.34
C ASP A 122 -10.85 11.89 -7.43
N ILE A 123 -11.57 10.94 -6.83
CA ILE A 123 -11.18 9.52 -6.82
C ILE A 123 -11.33 8.89 -8.20
N ARG A 124 -12.37 9.22 -8.98
CA ARG A 124 -12.49 8.78 -10.39
C ARG A 124 -11.26 9.19 -11.19
N GLY A 125 -10.85 10.46 -11.07
CA GLY A 125 -9.63 10.95 -11.71
C GLY A 125 -8.37 10.18 -11.30
N ARG A 126 -8.24 9.83 -10.02
CA ARG A 126 -7.11 9.05 -9.51
C ARG A 126 -7.12 7.60 -10.02
N ILE A 127 -8.28 6.94 -10.05
CA ILE A 127 -8.41 5.59 -10.60
C ILE A 127 -8.04 5.60 -12.09
N ALA A 128 -8.54 6.56 -12.84
CA ALA A 128 -8.23 6.72 -14.26
C ALA A 128 -6.73 6.94 -14.51
N PHE A 129 -6.10 7.82 -13.72
CA PHE A 129 -4.65 8.05 -13.78
C PHE A 129 -3.86 6.76 -13.51
N TYR A 130 -4.19 6.01 -12.46
CA TYR A 130 -3.50 4.75 -12.14
C TYR A 130 -3.78 3.69 -13.21
N GLY A 131 -5.02 3.58 -13.70
CA GLY A 131 -5.40 2.64 -14.77
C GLY A 131 -4.66 2.89 -16.08
N SER A 132 -4.25 4.13 -16.34
CA SER A 132 -3.44 4.47 -17.51
C SER A 132 -1.99 3.99 -17.44
N THR A 133 -1.51 3.58 -16.26
CA THR A 133 -0.12 3.22 -16.02
C THR A 133 0.09 1.71 -16.27
N PRO A 134 0.93 1.31 -17.25
CA PRO A 134 1.11 -0.11 -17.60
C PRO A 134 1.54 -1.01 -16.43
N ALA A 135 2.29 -0.46 -15.47
CA ALA A 135 2.72 -1.21 -14.28
C ALA A 135 1.57 -1.70 -13.40
N TYR A 136 0.38 -1.08 -13.50
CA TYR A 136 -0.81 -1.45 -12.74
C TYR A 136 -1.85 -2.22 -13.56
N ALA A 137 -1.59 -2.47 -14.84
CA ALA A 137 -2.54 -3.16 -15.74
C ALA A 137 -3.02 -4.50 -15.18
N ALA A 138 -2.17 -5.26 -14.46
CA ALA A 138 -2.55 -6.52 -13.85
C ALA A 138 -3.68 -6.39 -12.81
N CYS A 139 -3.77 -5.25 -12.09
CA CYS A 139 -4.86 -5.02 -11.14
C CYS A 139 -6.20 -4.82 -11.87
N PHE A 140 -6.19 -4.17 -13.03
CA PHE A 140 -7.38 -3.99 -13.86
C PHE A 140 -7.77 -5.28 -14.58
N ALA A 141 -6.81 -5.99 -15.16
CA ALA A 141 -7.02 -7.28 -15.82
C ALA A 141 -7.63 -8.33 -14.88
N HIS A 142 -7.28 -8.32 -13.58
CA HIS A 142 -7.89 -9.19 -12.58
C HIS A 142 -9.43 -9.04 -12.50
N HIS A 143 -9.94 -7.89 -12.86
CA HIS A 143 -11.37 -7.57 -12.89
C HIS A 143 -11.97 -7.58 -14.30
N GLY A 144 -11.23 -8.05 -15.32
CA GLY A 144 -11.69 -8.04 -16.71
C GLY A 144 -11.72 -6.64 -17.34
N LEU A 145 -10.98 -5.68 -16.80
CA LEU A 145 -10.95 -4.27 -17.22
C LEU A 145 -9.74 -3.95 -18.12
N ASP A 146 -9.28 -4.93 -18.93
CA ASP A 146 -8.14 -4.76 -19.84
C ASP A 146 -8.39 -3.68 -20.89
N ASP A 147 -9.61 -3.62 -21.43
CA ASP A 147 -10.01 -2.64 -22.44
C ASP A 147 -10.01 -1.23 -21.84
N LEU A 148 -10.57 -1.07 -20.65
CA LEU A 148 -10.53 0.20 -19.92
C LEU A 148 -9.08 0.66 -19.69
N ALA A 149 -8.20 -0.21 -19.23
CA ALA A 149 -6.80 0.13 -19.00
C ALA A 149 -6.09 0.57 -20.30
N ARG A 150 -6.39 -0.08 -21.44
CA ARG A 150 -5.86 0.33 -22.76
C ARG A 150 -6.37 1.71 -23.19
N ASP A 151 -7.66 1.97 -23.04
CA ASP A 151 -8.25 3.26 -23.38
C ASP A 151 -7.71 4.38 -22.51
N LEU A 152 -7.60 4.16 -21.20
CA LEU A 152 -6.99 5.12 -20.28
C LEU A 152 -5.53 5.41 -20.65
N ASN A 153 -4.75 4.37 -20.99
CA ASN A 153 -3.36 4.56 -21.42
C ASN A 153 -3.28 5.36 -22.74
N ARG A 154 -4.17 5.10 -23.71
CA ARG A 154 -4.25 5.86 -24.96
C ARG A 154 -4.57 7.33 -24.69
N LEU A 155 -5.63 7.62 -23.92
CA LEU A 155 -6.04 8.99 -23.57
C LEU A 155 -4.94 9.74 -22.81
N SER A 156 -4.22 9.05 -21.92
CA SER A 156 -3.11 9.68 -21.16
C SER A 156 -1.98 10.13 -22.09
N ARG A 157 -1.65 9.34 -23.13
CA ARG A 157 -0.66 9.72 -24.15
C ARG A 157 -1.12 10.88 -25.03
N GLU A 158 -2.43 11.00 -25.23
CA GLU A 158 -3.07 12.11 -25.92
C GLU A 158 -3.24 13.35 -25.00
N GLN A 159 -2.85 13.27 -23.73
CA GLN A 159 -3.02 14.30 -22.69
C GLN A 159 -4.48 14.71 -22.44
N ARG A 160 -5.41 13.80 -22.67
CA ARG A 160 -6.86 13.99 -22.51
C ARG A 160 -7.33 13.59 -21.11
N TRP A 161 -6.70 14.18 -20.10
CA TRP A 161 -6.94 13.85 -18.69
C TRP A 161 -8.39 14.00 -18.22
N PRO A 162 -9.15 15.06 -18.63
CA PRO A 162 -10.55 15.16 -18.22
C PRO A 162 -11.43 14.03 -18.77
N ASP A 163 -11.14 13.53 -19.99
CA ASP A 163 -11.91 12.47 -20.61
C ASP A 163 -11.69 11.11 -19.95
N MET A 164 -10.55 10.93 -19.27
CA MET A 164 -10.22 9.68 -18.60
C MET A 164 -11.12 9.44 -17.37
N ALA A 165 -11.41 10.48 -16.59
CA ALA A 165 -12.25 10.36 -15.39
C ALA A 165 -13.69 9.93 -15.76
N ALA A 166 -14.19 10.37 -16.90
CA ALA A 166 -15.53 10.00 -17.41
C ALA A 166 -15.67 8.51 -17.77
N LEU A 167 -14.56 7.80 -17.97
CA LEU A 167 -14.58 6.35 -18.23
C LEU A 167 -14.71 5.51 -16.95
N ILE A 168 -14.58 6.12 -15.79
CA ILE A 168 -14.72 5.43 -14.50
C ILE A 168 -16.18 5.55 -14.06
N ASP A 169 -16.99 4.54 -14.35
CA ASP A 169 -18.36 4.46 -13.88
C ASP A 169 -18.48 4.06 -12.41
N ASP A 170 -19.69 3.89 -11.91
CA ASP A 170 -19.93 3.55 -10.50
C ASP A 170 -19.46 2.12 -10.18
N GLU A 171 -19.53 1.19 -11.13
CA GLU A 171 -19.08 -0.18 -10.91
C GLU A 171 -17.55 -0.23 -10.76
N VAL A 172 -16.82 0.46 -11.63
CA VAL A 172 -15.36 0.59 -11.52
C VAL A 172 -14.96 1.36 -10.26
N LEU A 173 -15.68 2.43 -9.91
CA LEU A 173 -15.45 3.16 -8.68
C LEU A 173 -15.56 2.25 -7.46
N ASP A 174 -16.63 1.46 -7.38
CA ASP A 174 -16.89 0.54 -6.26
C ASP A 174 -15.86 -0.60 -6.16
N LEU A 175 -15.26 -1.03 -7.27
CA LEU A 175 -14.17 -2.00 -7.24
C LEU A 175 -12.92 -1.45 -6.54
N PHE A 176 -12.52 -0.22 -6.87
CA PHE A 176 -11.23 0.32 -6.46
C PHE A 176 -11.30 1.24 -5.25
N ALA A 177 -12.44 1.85 -4.93
CA ALA A 177 -12.54 2.83 -3.87
C ALA A 177 -13.55 2.44 -2.78
N VAL A 178 -13.33 2.95 -1.58
CA VAL A 178 -14.32 2.92 -0.49
C VAL A 178 -15.00 4.27 -0.43
N VAL A 179 -16.31 4.30 -0.65
CA VAL A 179 -17.10 5.52 -0.70
C VAL A 179 -18.10 5.57 0.45
N GLY A 180 -18.13 6.67 1.19
CA GLY A 180 -19.08 6.85 2.28
C GLY A 180 -18.87 8.12 3.08
N LEU A 181 -19.90 8.53 3.82
CA LEU A 181 -19.80 9.64 4.76
C LEU A 181 -18.86 9.29 5.92
N HIS A 182 -18.35 10.30 6.62
CA HIS A 182 -17.47 10.13 7.77
C HIS A 182 -18.00 9.15 8.81
N ARG A 183 -19.32 9.11 9.06
CA ARG A 183 -19.98 8.19 10.00
C ARG A 183 -19.93 6.71 9.59
N ASP A 184 -19.79 6.41 8.28
CA ASP A 184 -19.92 5.07 7.72
C ASP A 184 -18.58 4.51 7.22
N ILE A 185 -17.60 5.38 6.94
CA ILE A 185 -16.41 5.03 6.19
C ILE A 185 -15.54 3.98 6.88
N VAL A 186 -15.40 4.07 8.19
CA VAL A 186 -14.62 3.12 8.98
C VAL A 186 -15.17 1.70 8.86
N ALA A 187 -16.49 1.54 9.02
CA ALA A 187 -17.14 0.24 8.88
C ALA A 187 -16.95 -0.34 7.46
N LYS A 188 -17.05 0.50 6.43
CA LYS A 188 -16.84 0.09 5.05
C LYS A 188 -15.39 -0.31 4.76
N ILE A 189 -14.41 0.42 5.28
CA ILE A 189 -12.98 0.08 5.14
C ILE A 189 -12.71 -1.27 5.83
N ARG A 190 -13.21 -1.47 7.05
CA ARG A 190 -13.07 -2.74 7.78
C ARG A 190 -13.69 -3.90 7.01
N ALA A 191 -14.93 -3.75 6.56
CA ALA A 191 -15.64 -4.78 5.80
C ALA A 191 -14.85 -5.22 4.54
N ARG A 192 -14.14 -4.29 3.90
CA ARG A 192 -13.40 -4.59 2.66
C ARG A 192 -12.01 -5.17 2.91
N TYR A 193 -11.30 -4.72 3.96
CA TYR A 193 -9.86 -5.01 4.08
C TYR A 193 -9.47 -5.80 5.34
N ALA A 194 -10.34 -5.96 6.35
CA ALA A 194 -9.95 -6.60 7.61
C ALA A 194 -9.45 -8.05 7.43
N SER A 195 -9.94 -8.78 6.44
CA SER A 195 -9.53 -10.15 6.15
C SER A 195 -8.18 -10.27 5.45
N VAL A 196 -7.72 -9.19 4.78
CA VAL A 196 -6.54 -9.23 3.91
C VAL A 196 -5.38 -8.36 4.39
N ALA A 197 -5.63 -7.39 5.25
CA ALA A 197 -4.64 -6.40 5.69
C ALA A 197 -4.34 -6.50 7.19
N SER A 198 -3.07 -6.40 7.54
CA SER A 198 -2.59 -6.25 8.92
C SER A 198 -2.36 -4.78 9.30
N LEU A 199 -2.25 -3.89 8.32
CA LEU A 199 -2.08 -2.45 8.48
C LEU A 199 -2.93 -1.72 7.46
N ILE A 200 -3.70 -0.73 7.92
CA ILE A 200 -4.49 0.16 7.05
C ILE A 200 -3.98 1.58 7.23
N GLU A 201 -3.54 2.20 6.14
CA GLU A 201 -3.25 3.63 6.11
C GLU A 201 -4.53 4.38 5.74
N PHE A 202 -4.96 5.27 6.62
CA PHE A 202 -6.15 6.08 6.44
C PHE A 202 -5.91 7.49 6.95
N SER A 203 -6.42 8.47 6.23
CA SER A 203 -6.40 9.88 6.62
C SER A 203 -7.58 10.62 6.01
N ILE A 204 -7.97 11.71 6.65
CA ILE A 204 -8.84 12.76 6.11
C ILE A 204 -8.07 14.09 6.14
N PRO A 205 -8.46 15.10 5.36
CA PRO A 205 -7.91 16.46 5.52
C PRO A 205 -8.14 16.96 6.94
N VAL A 206 -7.12 17.61 7.51
CA VAL A 206 -7.17 18.20 8.85
C VAL A 206 -6.91 19.69 8.69
N HIS A 207 -7.94 20.50 8.90
CA HIS A 207 -7.89 21.95 8.79
C HIS A 207 -7.96 22.63 10.16
N ASP A 208 -8.55 21.95 11.15
CA ASP A 208 -8.76 22.46 12.50
C ASP A 208 -8.75 21.31 13.55
N ASP A 209 -8.97 21.68 14.81
CA ASP A 209 -8.97 20.73 15.93
C ASP A 209 -10.16 19.76 15.87
N GLU A 210 -11.29 20.13 15.27
CA GLU A 210 -12.44 19.24 15.09
C GLU A 210 -12.12 18.14 14.08
N ASP A 211 -11.50 18.47 12.95
CA ASP A 211 -11.02 17.49 11.99
C ASP A 211 -9.98 16.54 12.59
N ALA A 212 -9.06 17.08 13.41
CA ALA A 212 -8.05 16.29 14.12
C ALA A 212 -8.71 15.31 15.10
N ALA A 213 -9.68 15.76 15.89
CA ALA A 213 -10.42 14.91 16.81
C ALA A 213 -11.20 13.81 16.08
N ARG A 214 -11.84 14.16 14.97
CA ARG A 214 -12.59 13.22 14.11
C ARG A 214 -11.68 12.16 13.52
N LEU A 215 -10.52 12.55 12.98
CA LEU A 215 -9.53 11.60 12.47
C LEU A 215 -9.06 10.65 13.58
N ALA A 216 -8.75 11.19 14.76
CA ALA A 216 -8.34 10.37 15.90
C ALA A 216 -9.42 9.36 16.34
N GLU A 217 -10.70 9.74 16.30
CA GLU A 217 -11.83 8.84 16.57
C GLU A 217 -11.91 7.73 15.50
N MET A 218 -11.84 8.07 14.21
CA MET A 218 -11.85 7.11 13.11
C MET A 218 -10.69 6.12 13.22
N VAL A 219 -9.49 6.58 13.55
CA VAL A 219 -8.31 5.72 13.72
C VAL A 219 -8.49 4.78 14.92
N ARG A 220 -9.06 5.26 16.04
CA ARG A 220 -9.40 4.38 17.18
C ARG A 220 -10.42 3.32 16.78
N ALA A 221 -11.46 3.70 16.03
CA ALA A 221 -12.48 2.77 15.55
C ALA A 221 -11.93 1.74 14.55
N LEU A 222 -10.93 2.10 13.71
CA LEU A 222 -10.23 1.15 12.83
C LEU A 222 -9.39 0.13 13.61
N ARG A 223 -8.87 0.50 14.78
CA ARG A 223 -8.05 -0.38 15.64
C ARG A 223 -8.87 -1.25 16.59
N ALA A 224 -10.13 -0.94 16.78
CA ALA A 224 -11.00 -1.76 17.63
C ALA A 224 -11.12 -3.19 17.07
N PRO A 225 -11.19 -4.23 17.88
CA PRO A 225 -11.30 -5.62 17.46
C PRO A 225 -12.59 -5.90 16.68
#